data_ff023fe25782917b53a1ab293e6b3a42
#
_entry.id   ff023fe25782917b53a1ab293e6b3a42
#
_cell.length_a   1.000
_cell.length_b   1.000
_cell.length_c   1.000
_cell.angle_alpha   90.00
_cell.angle_beta   90.00
_cell.angle_gamma   90.00
#
_symmetry.space_group_name_H-M   'P 1'
#
loop_
_entity.id
_entity.type
_entity.pdbx_description
1 polymer ?
#
loop_
_entity_poly.entity_id
_entity_poly.type
_entity_poly.pdbx_seq_one_letter_code
_entity_poly.pdbx_strand_id
1 'polypeptide(L)'
;GYITEDDLLTCYRACKLFIFPSWHEGFGLPALEAMQCGRAVIASNRSSLPEVIGASEALFDPYSIEAISTSMHAVLTDDRLRAKLEKHGLEQAKKFSWNATARAAWDALQVAHQRCTALVPVPVIPSRRPRMAYFSPLPPEASGISDYSAELLPELARHYCIDVIVDQSRVSDPAILANHPVRSPEWFNQHAHEFDRIIYHFGNSHFHSHMFDLIREHPGIVVLHDFFLSGIVAHRDVYDEDPGGWARALFELHGWPAVAHRFKATDTADVVWLYPCNMAVLQNALGVIVHADFSRKLARTYYGEGVGGDWALIPHLRRPNTSFDRAA
;
A
#
# COMPACT_ATOMS: atom_id res chain seq x y z
N GLY A 1 6.79 9.95 17.70
CA GLY A 1 5.56 9.47 18.34
C GLY A 1 4.33 9.79 17.49
N TYR A 2 3.23 9.10 17.71
CA TYR A 2 1.97 9.41 17.05
C TYR A 2 1.43 10.75 17.52
N ILE A 3 0.89 11.54 16.60
CA ILE A 3 0.18 12.79 16.86
C ILE A 3 -1.27 12.64 16.35
N THR A 4 -2.18 13.48 16.83
CA THR A 4 -3.57 13.46 16.35
C THR A 4 -3.65 13.93 14.89
N GLU A 5 -4.71 13.58 14.17
CA GLU A 5 -4.93 14.06 12.80
C GLU A 5 -5.02 15.60 12.72
N ASP A 6 -5.66 16.23 13.71
CA ASP A 6 -5.79 17.68 13.78
C ASP A 6 -4.42 18.36 13.99
N ASP A 7 -3.56 17.77 14.83
CA ASP A 7 -2.20 18.26 15.02
C ASP A 7 -1.36 18.10 13.75
N LEU A 8 -1.48 16.96 13.06
CA LEU A 8 -0.80 16.67 11.81
C LEU A 8 -1.21 17.67 10.72
N LEU A 9 -2.48 17.92 10.57
CA LEU A 9 -3.00 18.92 9.63
C LEU A 9 -2.52 20.33 9.97
N THR A 10 -2.48 20.66 11.26
CA THR A 10 -1.94 21.94 11.72
C THR A 10 -0.47 22.07 11.35
N CYS A 11 0.33 21.02 11.53
CA CYS A 11 1.73 20.99 11.11
C CYS A 11 1.88 21.19 9.59
N TYR A 12 1.10 20.46 8.78
CA TYR A 12 1.12 20.65 7.32
C TYR A 12 0.79 22.09 6.92
N ARG A 13 -0.21 22.70 7.54
CA ARG A 13 -0.64 24.06 7.20
C ARG A 13 0.29 25.15 7.69
N ALA A 14 0.96 24.92 8.81
CA ALA A 14 1.89 25.89 9.39
C ALA A 14 3.25 25.89 8.71
N CYS A 15 3.67 24.79 8.07
CA CYS A 15 4.99 24.72 7.47
C CYS A 15 5.08 25.56 6.18
N LYS A 16 6.25 26.13 5.92
CA LYS A 16 6.59 26.80 4.64
C LYS A 16 6.99 25.80 3.56
N LEU A 17 7.51 24.66 3.97
CA LEU A 17 8.01 23.61 3.10
C LEU A 17 7.84 22.27 3.79
N PHE A 18 7.31 21.30 3.09
CA PHE A 18 7.32 19.91 3.50
C PHE A 18 8.41 19.14 2.75
N ILE A 19 9.22 18.38 3.48
CA ILE A 19 10.35 17.62 2.92
C ILE A 19 10.13 16.15 3.19
N PHE A 20 10.24 15.33 2.15
CA PHE A 20 10.06 13.91 2.26
C PHE A 20 11.25 13.14 1.67
N PRO A 21 12.33 12.95 2.46
CA PRO A 21 13.58 12.35 1.99
C PRO A 21 13.60 10.81 2.10
N SER A 22 12.47 10.18 1.94
CA SER A 22 12.37 8.73 2.05
C SER A 22 13.17 8.02 0.95
N TRP A 23 13.86 6.97 1.30
CA TRP A 23 14.63 6.16 0.36
C TRP A 23 13.73 5.20 -0.43
N HIS A 24 12.65 4.76 0.19
CA HIS A 24 11.71 3.82 -0.41
C HIS A 24 10.30 4.03 0.12
N GLU A 25 9.34 4.16 -0.79
CA GLU A 25 7.93 4.34 -0.48
C GLU A 25 7.07 3.53 -1.45
N GLY A 26 6.01 2.92 -0.92
CA GLY A 26 4.99 2.29 -1.76
C GLY A 26 4.17 3.33 -2.54
N PHE A 27 3.87 4.47 -1.92
CA PHE A 27 3.15 5.59 -2.55
C PHE A 27 3.69 6.96 -2.11
N GLY A 28 3.66 7.28 -0.81
CA GLY A 28 4.09 8.59 -0.28
C GLY A 28 2.92 9.48 0.11
N LEU A 29 1.97 8.93 0.87
CA LEU A 29 0.78 9.66 1.36
C LEU A 29 1.12 10.99 2.06
N PRO A 30 2.14 11.08 2.94
CA PRO A 30 2.47 12.34 3.60
C PRO A 30 2.80 13.48 2.62
N ALA A 31 3.45 13.16 1.50
CA ALA A 31 3.75 14.14 0.47
C ALA A 31 2.46 14.62 -0.24
N LEU A 32 1.54 13.70 -0.54
CA LEU A 32 0.23 14.01 -1.12
C LEU A 32 -0.62 14.86 -0.17
N GLU A 33 -0.65 14.53 1.13
CA GLU A 33 -1.37 15.27 2.16
C GLU A 33 -0.86 16.71 2.29
N ALA A 34 0.46 16.90 2.29
CA ALA A 34 1.07 18.23 2.31
C ALA A 34 0.71 19.04 1.05
N MET A 35 0.69 18.41 -0.14
CA MET A 35 0.23 19.04 -1.38
C MET A 35 -1.25 19.42 -1.32
N GLN A 36 -2.11 18.57 -0.77
CA GLN A 36 -3.53 18.87 -0.56
C GLN A 36 -3.74 20.04 0.40
N CYS A 37 -2.86 20.21 1.38
CA CYS A 37 -2.84 21.38 2.26
C CYS A 37 -2.28 22.64 1.59
N GLY A 38 -1.93 22.59 0.31
CA GLY A 38 -1.41 23.71 -0.46
C GLY A 38 -0.01 24.13 -0.05
N ARG A 39 0.80 23.22 0.46
CA ARG A 39 2.18 23.49 0.82
C ARG A 39 3.14 23.10 -0.29
N ALA A 40 4.25 23.85 -0.35
CA ALA A 40 5.35 23.44 -1.20
C ALA A 40 5.95 22.12 -0.67
N VAL A 41 6.11 21.16 -1.57
CA VAL A 41 6.66 19.84 -1.24
C VAL A 41 7.89 19.59 -2.08
N ILE A 42 8.96 19.14 -1.44
CA ILE A 42 10.13 18.55 -2.10
C ILE A 42 10.32 17.13 -1.56
N ALA A 43 10.68 16.22 -2.44
CA ALA A 43 10.78 14.81 -2.08
C ALA A 43 11.95 14.11 -2.78
N SER A 44 12.24 12.92 -2.31
CA SER A 44 13.20 12.03 -2.94
C SER A 44 12.85 11.74 -4.40
N ASN A 45 13.86 11.59 -5.25
CA ASN A 45 13.72 11.14 -6.65
C ASN A 45 13.64 9.61 -6.76
N ARG A 46 13.29 8.90 -5.68
CA ARG A 46 13.27 7.44 -5.60
C ARG A 46 11.85 6.90 -5.47
N SER A 47 11.72 5.62 -5.79
CA SER A 47 10.48 4.83 -5.65
C SER A 47 9.27 5.47 -6.35
N SER A 48 8.13 5.56 -5.68
CA SER A 48 6.89 6.14 -6.19
C SER A 48 6.84 7.67 -6.13
N LEU A 49 7.76 8.32 -5.39
CA LEU A 49 7.71 9.76 -5.13
C LEU A 49 7.76 10.63 -6.39
N PRO A 50 8.58 10.32 -7.43
CA PRO A 50 8.53 11.06 -8.70
C PRO A 50 7.15 11.06 -9.36
N GLU A 51 6.42 9.94 -9.28
CA GLU A 51 5.06 9.80 -9.82
C GLU A 51 4.06 10.62 -9.02
N VAL A 52 4.15 10.59 -7.70
CA VAL A 52 3.24 11.31 -6.81
C VAL A 52 3.46 12.82 -6.88
N ILE A 53 4.72 13.27 -6.86
CA ILE A 53 5.09 14.69 -6.90
C ILE A 53 4.82 15.29 -8.29
N GLY A 54 5.19 14.59 -9.36
CA GLY A 54 4.92 15.00 -10.74
C GLY A 54 5.67 16.25 -11.22
N ALA A 55 6.69 16.72 -10.50
CA ALA A 55 7.52 17.86 -10.85
C ALA A 55 9.00 17.56 -10.58
N SER A 56 9.83 17.56 -11.61
CA SER A 56 11.25 17.21 -11.48
C SER A 56 12.05 18.20 -10.63
N GLU A 57 11.68 19.47 -10.64
CA GLU A 57 12.31 20.52 -9.82
C GLU A 57 12.01 20.39 -8.31
N ALA A 58 11.04 19.56 -7.94
CA ALA A 58 10.72 19.26 -6.56
C ALA A 58 11.38 17.97 -6.05
N LEU A 59 12.24 17.34 -6.88
CA LEU A 59 12.87 16.07 -6.56
C LEU A 59 14.38 16.26 -6.30
N PHE A 60 14.89 15.52 -5.32
CA PHE A 60 16.32 15.49 -4.98
C PHE A 60 16.82 14.06 -4.77
N ASP A 61 18.13 13.86 -4.83
CA ASP A 61 18.74 12.59 -4.45
C ASP A 61 18.78 12.47 -2.92
N PRO A 62 18.10 11.50 -2.30
CA PRO A 62 18.05 11.34 -0.85
C PRO A 62 19.37 10.88 -0.23
N TYR A 63 20.31 10.43 -1.04
CA TYR A 63 21.67 10.05 -0.60
C TYR A 63 22.65 11.23 -0.59
N SER A 64 22.26 12.38 -1.15
CA SER A 64 23.10 13.57 -1.19
C SER A 64 22.60 14.66 -0.23
N ILE A 65 23.31 14.83 0.88
CA ILE A 65 23.03 15.91 1.83
C ILE A 65 23.07 17.28 1.14
N GLU A 66 23.97 17.46 0.18
CA GLU A 66 24.12 18.69 -0.60
C GLU A 66 22.88 18.92 -1.48
N ALA A 67 22.37 17.89 -2.16
CA ALA A 67 21.15 17.99 -2.96
C ALA A 67 19.93 18.36 -2.11
N ILE A 68 19.77 17.72 -0.96
CA ILE A 68 18.69 18.02 0.00
C ILE A 68 18.79 19.48 0.45
N SER A 69 19.99 19.90 0.94
CA SER A 69 20.22 21.24 1.45
C SER A 69 19.99 22.31 0.38
N THR A 70 20.47 22.07 -0.85
CA THR A 70 20.28 22.99 -1.98
C THR A 70 18.82 23.15 -2.33
N SER A 71 18.07 22.05 -2.42
CA SER A 71 16.63 22.08 -2.72
C SER A 71 15.84 22.79 -1.61
N MET A 72 16.16 22.52 -0.33
CA MET A 72 15.57 23.22 0.82
C MET A 72 15.81 24.72 0.74
N HIS A 73 17.08 25.10 0.57
CA HIS A 73 17.48 26.50 0.51
C HIS A 73 16.74 27.23 -0.63
N ALA A 74 16.71 26.64 -1.83
CA ALA A 74 16.04 27.23 -2.98
C ALA A 74 14.57 27.54 -2.70
N VAL A 75 13.81 26.58 -2.16
CA VAL A 75 12.37 26.77 -1.90
C VAL A 75 12.12 27.73 -0.72
N LEU A 76 12.97 27.74 0.29
CA LEU A 76 12.81 28.62 1.45
C LEU A 76 13.16 30.08 1.15
N THR A 77 14.06 30.34 0.18
CA THR A 77 14.57 31.71 -0.14
C THR A 77 13.93 32.28 -1.40
N ASP A 78 13.39 31.46 -2.31
CA ASP A 78 12.70 31.91 -3.52
C ASP A 78 11.18 31.75 -3.39
N ASP A 79 10.50 32.86 -3.08
CA ASP A 79 9.04 32.90 -2.92
C ASP A 79 8.31 32.55 -4.22
N ARG A 80 8.91 32.78 -5.40
CA ARG A 80 8.28 32.46 -6.70
C ARG A 80 8.33 30.94 -6.92
N LEU A 81 9.46 30.33 -6.65
CA LEU A 81 9.61 28.88 -6.72
C LEU A 81 8.63 28.21 -5.75
N ARG A 82 8.57 28.69 -4.51
CA ARG A 82 7.66 28.14 -3.50
C ARG A 82 6.20 28.22 -3.96
N ALA A 83 5.76 29.41 -4.39
CA ALA A 83 4.38 29.58 -4.89
C ALA A 83 4.08 28.73 -6.13
N LYS A 84 5.06 28.50 -7.01
CA LYS A 84 4.95 27.60 -8.14
C LYS A 84 4.70 26.16 -7.68
N LEU A 85 5.47 25.67 -6.69
CA LEU A 85 5.34 24.31 -6.16
C LEU A 85 4.03 24.14 -5.38
N GLU A 86 3.57 25.14 -4.62
CA GLU A 86 2.27 25.12 -3.94
C GLU A 86 1.13 24.98 -4.93
N LYS A 87 1.13 25.78 -5.99
CA LYS A 87 0.12 25.69 -7.06
C LYS A 87 0.18 24.35 -7.77
N HIS A 88 1.37 23.89 -8.14
CA HIS A 88 1.57 22.60 -8.78
C HIS A 88 1.03 21.46 -7.89
N GLY A 89 1.38 21.47 -6.59
CA GLY A 89 0.95 20.45 -5.64
C GLY A 89 -0.57 20.33 -5.56
N LEU A 90 -1.29 21.46 -5.48
CA LEU A 90 -2.76 21.46 -5.48
C LEU A 90 -3.34 20.86 -6.77
N GLU A 91 -2.79 21.16 -7.94
CA GLU A 91 -3.28 20.59 -9.21
C GLU A 91 -2.90 19.10 -9.34
N GLN A 92 -1.71 18.73 -8.93
CA GLN A 92 -1.27 17.33 -8.95
C GLN A 92 -2.12 16.48 -8.00
N ALA A 93 -2.41 16.97 -6.80
CA ALA A 93 -3.21 16.25 -5.81
C ALA A 93 -4.64 15.95 -6.28
N LYS A 94 -5.22 16.77 -7.17
CA LYS A 94 -6.54 16.50 -7.76
C LYS A 94 -6.60 15.25 -8.62
N LYS A 95 -5.45 14.77 -9.13
CA LYS A 95 -5.39 13.53 -9.92
C LYS A 95 -5.63 12.30 -9.07
N PHE A 96 -5.42 12.42 -7.77
CA PHE A 96 -5.61 11.36 -6.79
C PHE A 96 -6.94 11.58 -6.06
N SER A 97 -8.03 11.02 -6.58
CA SER A 97 -9.36 11.14 -5.99
C SER A 97 -10.03 9.77 -5.85
N TRP A 98 -10.83 9.58 -4.81
CA TRP A 98 -11.59 8.34 -4.57
C TRP A 98 -12.42 7.95 -5.80
N ASN A 99 -13.02 8.92 -6.48
CA ASN A 99 -13.80 8.66 -7.70
C ASN A 99 -12.93 8.12 -8.84
N ALA A 100 -11.72 8.66 -9.01
CA ALA A 100 -10.79 8.17 -10.04
C ALA A 100 -10.32 6.75 -9.71
N THR A 101 -10.01 6.48 -8.45
CA THR A 101 -9.59 5.16 -7.97
C THR A 101 -10.72 4.14 -8.11
N ALA A 102 -11.92 4.47 -7.65
CA ALA A 102 -13.07 3.58 -7.77
C ALA A 102 -13.38 3.25 -9.24
N ARG A 103 -13.27 4.22 -10.13
CA ARG A 103 -13.45 4.01 -11.57
C ARG A 103 -12.36 3.12 -12.15
N ALA A 104 -11.08 3.38 -11.84
CA ALA A 104 -9.97 2.56 -12.30
C ALA A 104 -10.06 1.12 -11.78
N ALA A 105 -10.48 0.94 -10.52
CA ALA A 105 -10.74 -0.37 -9.94
C ALA A 105 -11.89 -1.09 -10.67
N TRP A 106 -12.99 -0.38 -10.93
CA TRP A 106 -14.13 -0.92 -11.66
C TRP A 106 -13.74 -1.33 -13.09
N ASP A 107 -13.04 -0.46 -13.81
CA ASP A 107 -12.60 -0.74 -15.17
C ASP A 107 -11.65 -1.96 -15.22
N ALA A 108 -10.71 -2.05 -14.27
CA ALA A 108 -9.82 -3.19 -14.15
C ALA A 108 -10.57 -4.50 -13.85
N LEU A 109 -11.57 -4.45 -12.95
CA LEU A 109 -12.42 -5.60 -12.65
C LEU A 109 -13.27 -6.02 -13.85
N GLN A 110 -13.80 -5.06 -14.62
CA GLN A 110 -14.53 -5.35 -15.84
C GLN A 110 -13.65 -6.01 -16.91
N VAL A 111 -12.43 -5.49 -17.11
CA VAL A 111 -11.48 -6.09 -18.05
C VAL A 111 -11.09 -7.50 -17.62
N ALA A 112 -10.83 -7.73 -16.35
CA ALA A 112 -10.54 -9.06 -15.81
C ALA A 112 -11.75 -10.00 -15.99
N HIS A 113 -12.95 -9.52 -15.70
CA HIS A 113 -14.19 -10.28 -15.90
C HIS A 113 -14.39 -10.64 -17.37
N GLN A 114 -14.21 -9.70 -18.31
CA GLN A 114 -14.34 -9.97 -19.75
C GLN A 114 -13.32 -11.01 -20.24
N ARG A 115 -12.10 -10.99 -19.72
CA ARG A 115 -11.06 -11.99 -20.03
C ARG A 115 -11.44 -13.38 -19.50
N CYS A 116 -12.01 -13.45 -18.29
CA CYS A 116 -12.46 -14.69 -17.68
C CYS A 116 -13.71 -15.24 -18.38
N THR A 117 -14.67 -14.40 -18.80
CA THR A 117 -15.94 -14.83 -19.43
C THR A 117 -15.75 -15.32 -20.87
N ALA A 118 -14.66 -14.92 -21.54
CA ALA A 118 -14.32 -15.48 -22.85
C ALA A 118 -13.93 -16.98 -22.80
N LEU A 119 -13.71 -17.54 -21.61
CA LEU A 119 -13.19 -18.89 -21.43
C LEU A 119 -14.15 -19.87 -20.72
N VAL A 120 -15.26 -19.42 -20.13
CA VAL A 120 -16.21 -20.31 -19.42
C VAL A 120 -17.65 -19.75 -19.51
N PRO A 121 -18.70 -20.58 -19.77
CA PRO A 121 -20.08 -20.14 -19.63
C PRO A 121 -20.34 -19.77 -18.18
N VAL A 122 -20.59 -18.49 -17.92
CA VAL A 122 -20.85 -18.00 -16.55
C VAL A 122 -22.25 -18.48 -16.11
N PRO A 123 -22.37 -19.19 -14.99
CA PRO A 123 -23.67 -19.41 -14.38
C PRO A 123 -24.28 -18.05 -14.03
N VAL A 124 -25.57 -17.88 -14.30
CA VAL A 124 -26.31 -16.67 -13.92
C VAL A 124 -26.16 -16.46 -12.41
N ILE A 125 -25.38 -15.45 -12.01
CA ILE A 125 -25.18 -15.11 -10.60
C ILE A 125 -26.51 -14.59 -10.07
N PRO A 126 -27.05 -15.15 -8.97
CA PRO A 126 -28.25 -14.63 -8.35
C PRO A 126 -28.05 -13.19 -7.91
N SER A 127 -29.12 -12.39 -7.87
CA SER A 127 -29.18 -10.95 -7.61
C SER A 127 -28.71 -10.48 -6.21
N ARG A 128 -27.94 -11.28 -5.47
CA ARG A 128 -27.33 -10.93 -4.18
C ARG A 128 -25.93 -10.34 -4.40
N ARG A 129 -25.56 -9.39 -3.56
CA ARG A 129 -24.17 -8.91 -3.49
C ARG A 129 -23.26 -10.10 -3.14
N PRO A 130 -22.15 -10.32 -3.89
CA PRO A 130 -21.20 -11.38 -3.57
C PRO A 130 -20.63 -11.25 -2.16
N ARG A 131 -20.37 -12.37 -1.49
CA ARG A 131 -19.66 -12.36 -0.18
C ARG A 131 -18.17 -12.23 -0.38
N MET A 132 -17.55 -11.34 0.39
CA MET A 132 -16.12 -11.10 0.34
C MET A 132 -15.50 -11.28 1.73
N ALA A 133 -14.44 -12.07 1.80
CA ALA A 133 -13.53 -12.10 2.94
C ALA A 133 -12.45 -11.03 2.72
N TYR A 134 -12.35 -10.08 3.67
CA TYR A 134 -11.45 -8.94 3.60
C TYR A 134 -10.40 -9.00 4.71
N PHE A 135 -9.16 -9.31 4.34
CA PHE A 135 -8.02 -9.43 5.26
C PHE A 135 -7.23 -8.14 5.31
N SER A 136 -7.20 -7.50 6.45
CA SER A 136 -6.40 -6.30 6.70
C SER A 136 -6.30 -6.03 8.21
N PRO A 137 -5.21 -5.43 8.71
CA PRO A 137 -5.25 -4.78 10.00
C PRO A 137 -6.30 -3.66 9.99
N LEU A 138 -6.97 -3.44 11.11
CA LEU A 138 -8.00 -2.41 11.29
C LEU A 138 -7.74 -1.61 12.56
N PRO A 139 -8.31 -0.41 12.73
CA PRO A 139 -8.16 0.35 13.97
C PRO A 139 -8.55 -0.51 15.20
N PRO A 140 -7.78 -0.47 16.31
CA PRO A 140 -6.79 0.54 16.70
C PRO A 140 -5.35 0.25 16.26
N GLU A 141 -5.11 -0.73 15.35
CA GLU A 141 -3.77 -1.00 14.91
C GLU A 141 -3.19 0.21 14.19
N ALA A 142 -2.04 0.69 14.67
CA ALA A 142 -1.38 1.89 14.19
C ALA A 142 -0.62 1.61 12.87
N SER A 143 -1.36 1.56 11.78
CA SER A 143 -0.85 1.26 10.44
C SER A 143 -1.61 2.07 9.39
N GLY A 144 -0.90 2.63 8.41
CA GLY A 144 -1.54 3.29 7.27
C GLY A 144 -2.47 2.38 6.47
N ILE A 145 -2.22 1.05 6.50
CA ILE A 145 -3.10 0.05 5.86
C ILE A 145 -4.39 -0.11 6.66
N SER A 146 -4.33 0.02 7.99
CA SER A 146 -5.50 0.02 8.87
C SER A 146 -6.44 1.20 8.53
N ASP A 147 -5.89 2.40 8.44
CA ASP A 147 -6.65 3.60 8.07
C ASP A 147 -7.22 3.51 6.66
N TYR A 148 -6.39 3.08 5.70
CA TYR A 148 -6.82 2.84 4.33
C TYR A 148 -8.01 1.88 4.26
N SER A 149 -7.96 0.77 5.00
CA SER A 149 -9.03 -0.22 5.02
C SER A 149 -10.30 0.30 5.67
N ALA A 150 -10.19 1.08 6.74
CA ALA A 150 -11.33 1.73 7.37
C ALA A 150 -12.06 2.69 6.42
N GLU A 151 -11.31 3.41 5.57
CA GLU A 151 -11.88 4.30 4.57
C GLU A 151 -12.44 3.56 3.34
N LEU A 152 -11.84 2.42 2.94
CA LEU A 152 -12.24 1.66 1.76
C LEU A 152 -13.48 0.79 2.00
N LEU A 153 -13.61 0.20 3.18
CA LEU A 153 -14.69 -0.74 3.52
C LEU A 153 -16.09 -0.21 3.23
N PRO A 154 -16.47 1.03 3.60
CA PRO A 154 -17.78 1.59 3.29
C PRO A 154 -18.09 1.65 1.79
N GLU A 155 -17.10 1.91 0.95
CA GLU A 155 -17.27 1.98 -0.49
C GLU A 155 -17.42 0.59 -1.11
N LEU A 156 -16.59 -0.37 -0.69
CA LEU A 156 -16.71 -1.77 -1.14
C LEU A 156 -18.02 -2.41 -0.68
N ALA A 157 -18.55 -2.05 0.48
CA ALA A 157 -19.81 -2.56 1.01
C ALA A 157 -21.03 -2.20 0.15
N ARG A 158 -20.91 -1.24 -0.75
CA ARG A 158 -21.96 -0.95 -1.75
C ARG A 158 -22.11 -2.10 -2.75
N HIS A 159 -21.04 -2.86 -2.97
CA HIS A 159 -20.96 -3.90 -4.00
C HIS A 159 -20.88 -5.32 -3.42
N TYR A 160 -20.38 -5.47 -2.20
CA TYR A 160 -20.12 -6.74 -1.55
C TYR A 160 -20.80 -6.85 -0.17
N CYS A 161 -21.10 -8.08 0.25
CA CYS A 161 -21.33 -8.42 1.65
C CYS A 161 -19.97 -8.81 2.23
N ILE A 162 -19.40 -8.00 3.13
CA ILE A 162 -18.01 -8.12 3.57
C ILE A 162 -17.97 -8.63 5.00
N ASP A 163 -17.25 -9.74 5.21
CA ASP A 163 -16.77 -10.15 6.51
C ASP A 163 -15.29 -9.71 6.61
N VAL A 164 -14.92 -8.96 7.64
CA VAL A 164 -13.53 -8.56 7.88
C VAL A 164 -12.82 -9.63 8.71
N ILE A 165 -11.64 -10.04 8.26
CA ILE A 165 -10.86 -11.10 8.90
C ILE A 165 -9.61 -10.47 9.49
N VAL A 166 -9.46 -10.57 10.80
CA VAL A 166 -8.39 -9.92 11.55
C VAL A 166 -7.78 -10.87 12.57
N ASP A 167 -6.46 -10.77 12.75
CA ASP A 167 -5.69 -11.46 13.79
C ASP A 167 -5.29 -10.46 14.89
N GLN A 168 -6.26 -9.67 15.35
CA GLN A 168 -6.07 -8.67 16.40
C GLN A 168 -7.10 -8.85 17.50
N SER A 169 -6.75 -8.49 18.72
CA SER A 169 -7.60 -8.74 19.90
C SER A 169 -8.91 -7.96 19.88
N ARG A 170 -8.97 -6.83 19.19
CA ARG A 170 -10.20 -6.01 19.03
C ARG A 170 -10.11 -5.11 17.82
N VAL A 171 -11.27 -4.76 17.28
CA VAL A 171 -11.46 -3.65 16.34
C VAL A 171 -12.13 -2.51 17.12
N SER A 172 -11.67 -1.27 16.96
CA SER A 172 -12.18 -0.12 17.72
C SER A 172 -13.11 0.79 16.92
N ASP A 173 -13.13 0.66 15.57
CA ASP A 173 -13.97 1.51 14.71
C ASP A 173 -15.45 1.10 14.82
N PRO A 174 -16.34 1.98 15.34
CA PRO A 174 -17.75 1.65 15.53
C PRO A 174 -18.49 1.44 14.20
N ALA A 175 -18.07 2.11 13.11
CA ALA A 175 -18.71 1.97 11.81
C ALA A 175 -18.39 0.60 11.19
N ILE A 176 -17.17 0.12 11.35
CA ILE A 176 -16.79 -1.23 10.92
C ILE A 176 -17.59 -2.27 11.70
N LEU A 177 -17.61 -2.17 13.04
CA LEU A 177 -18.32 -3.10 13.91
C LEU A 177 -19.84 -3.14 13.65
N ALA A 178 -20.43 -2.01 13.28
CA ALA A 178 -21.86 -1.93 12.99
C ALA A 178 -22.25 -2.51 11.62
N ASN A 179 -21.33 -2.50 10.66
CA ASN A 179 -21.66 -2.83 9.27
C ASN A 179 -21.02 -4.12 8.74
N HIS A 180 -20.00 -4.65 9.46
CA HIS A 180 -19.25 -5.82 9.01
C HIS A 180 -19.08 -6.85 10.13
N PRO A 181 -19.39 -8.13 9.88
CA PRO A 181 -18.96 -9.19 10.78
C PRO A 181 -17.43 -9.21 10.89
N VAL A 182 -16.92 -9.21 12.12
CA VAL A 182 -15.50 -9.37 12.42
C VAL A 182 -15.24 -10.83 12.76
N ARG A 183 -14.28 -11.45 12.08
CA ARG A 183 -13.96 -12.87 12.20
C ARG A 183 -12.47 -13.08 12.45
N SER A 184 -12.13 -14.22 13.06
CA SER A 184 -10.73 -14.64 13.18
C SER A 184 -10.25 -15.43 11.94
N PRO A 185 -8.94 -15.54 11.74
CA PRO A 185 -8.36 -16.41 10.70
C PRO A 185 -8.80 -17.88 10.80
N GLU A 186 -8.92 -18.42 12.03
CA GLU A 186 -9.35 -19.80 12.26
C GLU A 186 -10.81 -20.01 11.86
N TRP A 187 -11.67 -19.02 12.18
CA TRP A 187 -13.06 -19.07 11.73
C TRP A 187 -13.13 -19.06 10.21
N PHE A 188 -12.38 -18.17 9.55
CA PHE A 188 -12.34 -18.11 8.10
C PHE A 188 -11.86 -19.41 7.47
N ASN A 189 -10.83 -20.04 8.01
CA ASN A 189 -10.30 -21.29 7.48
C ASN A 189 -11.37 -22.39 7.40
N GLN A 190 -12.32 -22.42 8.35
CA GLN A 190 -13.42 -23.36 8.36
C GLN A 190 -14.57 -22.96 7.40
N HIS A 191 -14.69 -21.67 7.06
CA HIS A 191 -15.82 -21.11 6.32
C HIS A 191 -15.41 -20.50 4.96
N ALA A 192 -14.17 -20.70 4.51
CA ALA A 192 -13.66 -20.09 3.27
C ALA A 192 -14.51 -20.38 2.04
N HIS A 193 -15.15 -21.58 2.00
CA HIS A 193 -16.03 -22.02 0.93
C HIS A 193 -17.34 -21.21 0.81
N GLU A 194 -17.67 -20.39 1.81
CA GLU A 194 -18.86 -19.54 1.80
C GLU A 194 -18.63 -18.21 1.07
N PHE A 195 -17.39 -17.87 0.75
CA PHE A 195 -17.03 -16.61 0.14
C PHE A 195 -16.86 -16.72 -1.37
N ASP A 196 -17.45 -15.76 -2.08
CA ASP A 196 -17.30 -15.63 -3.53
C ASP A 196 -15.97 -14.95 -3.90
N ARG A 197 -15.40 -14.16 -3.01
CA ARG A 197 -14.16 -13.39 -3.22
C ARG A 197 -13.34 -13.33 -1.92
N ILE A 198 -12.01 -13.38 -2.08
CA ILE A 198 -11.06 -13.22 -0.99
C ILE A 198 -10.06 -12.15 -1.40
N ILE A 199 -9.83 -11.18 -0.51
CA ILE A 199 -8.85 -10.12 -0.71
C ILE A 199 -7.91 -10.00 0.49
N TYR A 200 -6.61 -9.95 0.23
CA TYR A 200 -5.55 -9.85 1.22
C TYR A 200 -4.80 -8.54 1.04
N HIS A 201 -4.70 -7.74 2.09
CA HIS A 201 -3.88 -6.54 2.12
C HIS A 201 -2.52 -6.87 2.74
N PHE A 202 -1.47 -6.91 1.92
CA PHE A 202 -0.11 -7.21 2.36
C PHE A 202 0.72 -5.94 2.49
N GLY A 203 1.34 -5.79 3.67
CA GLY A 203 2.36 -4.79 3.97
C GLY A 203 3.54 -5.42 4.72
N ASN A 204 4.61 -4.65 4.89
CA ASN A 204 5.86 -5.14 5.48
C ASN A 204 5.87 -4.99 7.02
N SER A 205 4.81 -5.44 7.69
CA SER A 205 4.68 -5.43 9.16
C SER A 205 4.11 -6.74 9.68
N HIS A 206 4.33 -7.03 10.96
CA HIS A 206 3.86 -8.24 11.63
C HIS A 206 2.33 -8.43 11.61
N PHE A 207 1.56 -7.37 11.45
CA PHE A 207 0.09 -7.43 11.34
C PHE A 207 -0.41 -8.33 10.20
N HIS A 208 0.44 -8.62 9.22
CA HIS A 208 0.09 -9.42 8.04
C HIS A 208 0.59 -10.86 8.11
N SER A 209 1.22 -11.27 9.24
CA SER A 209 1.92 -12.55 9.37
C SER A 209 1.02 -13.76 9.09
N HIS A 210 -0.18 -13.76 9.68
CA HIS A 210 -1.17 -14.83 9.53
C HIS A 210 -1.64 -15.05 8.08
N MET A 211 -1.51 -14.04 7.22
CA MET A 211 -1.98 -14.13 5.83
C MET A 211 -1.09 -14.99 4.94
N PHE A 212 0.19 -15.21 5.30
CA PHE A 212 1.12 -16.01 4.49
C PHE A 212 0.71 -17.48 4.36
N ASP A 213 0.19 -18.06 5.43
CA ASP A 213 -0.27 -19.45 5.42
C ASP A 213 -1.66 -19.55 4.78
N LEU A 214 -2.54 -18.59 5.08
CA LEU A 214 -3.90 -18.56 4.54
C LEU A 214 -3.95 -18.38 3.02
N ILE A 215 -3.12 -17.52 2.43
CA ILE A 215 -3.12 -17.32 0.97
C ILE A 215 -2.67 -18.58 0.22
N ARG A 216 -1.85 -19.43 0.85
CA ARG A 216 -1.40 -20.70 0.29
C ARG A 216 -2.52 -21.72 0.22
N GLU A 217 -3.39 -21.75 1.23
CA GLU A 217 -4.54 -22.65 1.31
C GLU A 217 -5.77 -22.09 0.59
N HIS A 218 -5.96 -20.77 0.63
CA HIS A 218 -7.09 -20.04 0.08
C HIS A 218 -6.62 -18.88 -0.81
N PRO A 219 -6.21 -19.17 -2.06
CA PRO A 219 -5.77 -18.15 -3.02
C PRO A 219 -6.81 -17.04 -3.20
N GLY A 220 -6.33 -15.78 -3.27
CA GLY A 220 -7.19 -14.61 -3.39
C GLY A 220 -6.52 -13.47 -4.13
N ILE A 221 -7.19 -12.32 -4.20
CA ILE A 221 -6.60 -11.08 -4.71
C ILE A 221 -5.67 -10.50 -3.66
N VAL A 222 -4.50 -10.07 -4.08
CA VAL A 222 -3.52 -9.42 -3.22
C VAL A 222 -3.48 -7.92 -3.51
N VAL A 223 -3.70 -7.09 -2.49
CA VAL A 223 -3.35 -5.68 -2.50
C VAL A 223 -1.97 -5.55 -1.89
N LEU A 224 -0.97 -5.31 -2.72
CA LEU A 224 0.42 -5.23 -2.33
C LEU A 224 0.78 -3.77 -2.02
N HIS A 225 0.69 -3.39 -0.73
CA HIS A 225 1.01 -2.05 -0.27
C HIS A 225 2.52 -1.81 -0.28
N ASP A 226 3.30 -2.82 0.14
CA ASP A 226 4.76 -2.81 0.09
C ASP A 226 5.27 -3.90 -0.85
N PHE A 227 6.15 -3.53 -1.79
CA PHE A 227 6.76 -4.52 -2.68
C PHE A 227 7.76 -5.41 -1.93
N PHE A 228 8.50 -4.85 -0.98
CA PHE A 228 9.43 -5.59 -0.14
C PHE A 228 8.70 -6.12 1.09
N LEU A 229 8.57 -7.45 1.17
CA LEU A 229 8.02 -8.17 2.33
C LEU A 229 9.12 -8.86 3.16
N SER A 230 10.37 -8.57 2.88
CA SER A 230 11.51 -9.20 3.56
C SER A 230 11.55 -8.91 5.06
N GLY A 231 11.05 -7.74 5.49
CA GLY A 231 10.97 -7.40 6.91
C GLY A 231 10.02 -8.31 7.69
N ILE A 232 8.81 -8.53 7.16
CA ILE A 232 7.86 -9.44 7.80
C ILE A 232 8.31 -10.91 7.72
N VAL A 233 8.94 -11.32 6.61
CA VAL A 233 9.50 -12.68 6.48
C VAL A 233 10.64 -12.89 7.48
N ALA A 234 11.50 -11.88 7.68
CA ALA A 234 12.54 -11.91 8.71
C ALA A 234 11.95 -11.93 10.13
N HIS A 235 10.86 -11.17 10.38
CA HIS A 235 10.15 -11.17 11.66
C HIS A 235 9.62 -12.57 11.98
N ARG A 236 8.94 -13.22 11.05
CA ARG A 236 8.41 -14.58 11.22
C ARG A 236 9.52 -15.61 11.56
N ASP A 237 10.69 -15.46 10.93
CA ASP A 237 11.87 -16.29 11.22
C ASP A 237 12.41 -16.05 12.65
N VAL A 238 12.50 -14.81 13.08
CA VAL A 238 13.04 -14.42 14.41
C VAL A 238 12.10 -14.79 15.56
N TYR A 239 10.78 -14.73 15.35
CA TYR A 239 9.79 -15.03 16.39
C TYR A 239 9.24 -16.46 16.30
N ASP A 240 9.97 -17.36 15.63
CA ASP A 240 9.65 -18.79 15.51
C ASP A 240 8.31 -19.13 14.86
N GLU A 241 7.70 -18.19 14.13
CA GLU A 241 6.47 -18.43 13.35
C GLU A 241 6.77 -19.24 12.08
N ASP A 242 7.95 -19.04 11.47
CA ASP A 242 8.48 -19.79 10.33
C ASP A 242 10.01 -19.90 10.43
N PRO A 243 10.54 -20.81 11.27
CA PRO A 243 11.97 -20.94 11.50
C PRO A 243 12.75 -21.26 10.21
N GLY A 244 13.77 -20.44 9.93
CA GLY A 244 14.57 -20.53 8.70
C GLY A 244 13.84 -20.04 7.44
N GLY A 245 12.65 -19.51 7.57
CA GLY A 245 11.81 -19.04 6.45
C GLY A 245 12.46 -17.92 5.66
N TRP A 246 13.13 -17.00 6.34
CA TRP A 246 13.83 -15.93 5.64
C TRP A 246 15.00 -16.43 4.79
N ALA A 247 15.79 -17.36 5.32
CA ALA A 247 16.87 -17.97 4.54
C ALA A 247 16.35 -18.78 3.35
N ARG A 248 15.22 -19.49 3.51
CA ARG A 248 14.55 -20.20 2.41
C ARG A 248 14.07 -19.23 1.34
N ALA A 249 13.35 -18.18 1.71
CA ALA A 249 12.85 -17.17 0.77
C ALA A 249 13.97 -16.47 -0.01
N LEU A 250 15.08 -16.16 0.66
CA LEU A 250 16.27 -15.60 0.00
C LEU A 250 16.89 -16.61 -0.98
N PHE A 251 16.99 -17.88 -0.59
CA PHE A 251 17.57 -18.91 -1.44
C PHE A 251 16.75 -19.19 -2.69
N GLU A 252 15.45 -19.36 -2.52
CA GLU A 252 14.52 -19.70 -3.60
C GLU A 252 14.48 -18.64 -4.71
N LEU A 253 14.61 -17.36 -4.34
CA LEU A 253 14.47 -16.26 -5.28
C LEU A 253 15.80 -15.70 -5.79
N HIS A 254 16.79 -15.65 -4.92
CA HIS A 254 18.04 -14.93 -5.18
C HIS A 254 19.27 -15.84 -5.06
N GLY A 255 19.05 -17.12 -4.73
CA GLY A 255 20.10 -18.13 -4.61
C GLY A 255 21.03 -17.92 -3.40
N TRP A 256 22.08 -18.72 -3.36
CA TRP A 256 23.06 -18.71 -2.26
C TRP A 256 23.70 -17.34 -1.96
N PRO A 257 24.00 -16.48 -2.96
CA PRO A 257 24.57 -15.16 -2.68
C PRO A 257 23.73 -14.31 -1.71
N ALA A 258 22.40 -14.33 -1.81
CA ALA A 258 21.51 -13.59 -0.91
C ALA A 258 21.52 -14.18 0.51
N VAL A 259 21.53 -15.49 0.63
CA VAL A 259 21.67 -16.17 1.93
C VAL A 259 23.01 -15.82 2.57
N ALA A 260 24.10 -15.88 1.80
CA ALA A 260 25.43 -15.52 2.28
C ALA A 260 25.51 -14.05 2.70
N HIS A 261 24.82 -13.17 1.98
CA HIS A 261 24.72 -11.74 2.34
C HIS A 261 24.04 -11.58 3.71
N ARG A 262 22.89 -12.23 3.95
CA ARG A 262 22.19 -12.22 5.25
C ARG A 262 23.12 -12.58 6.41
N PHE A 263 23.90 -13.64 6.26
CA PHE A 263 24.77 -14.12 7.35
C PHE A 263 26.06 -13.32 7.54
N LYS A 264 26.45 -12.50 6.55
CA LYS A 264 27.65 -11.64 6.60
C LYS A 264 27.32 -10.20 6.94
N ALA A 265 26.07 -9.75 6.70
CA ALA A 265 25.67 -8.38 6.95
C ALA A 265 25.76 -8.05 8.44
N THR A 266 26.34 -6.92 8.75
CA THR A 266 26.38 -6.35 10.11
C THR A 266 25.07 -5.66 10.46
N ASP A 267 24.33 -5.18 9.44
CA ASP A 267 22.99 -4.64 9.56
C ASP A 267 22.05 -5.45 8.64
N THR A 268 21.00 -6.00 9.24
CA THR A 268 19.98 -6.75 8.50
C THR A 268 19.13 -5.85 7.61
N ALA A 269 19.11 -4.53 7.84
CA ALA A 269 18.41 -3.56 7.00
C ALA A 269 18.90 -3.62 5.55
N ASP A 270 20.21 -3.76 5.32
CA ASP A 270 20.79 -3.88 3.99
C ASP A 270 20.21 -5.07 3.20
N VAL A 271 19.90 -6.16 3.90
CA VAL A 271 19.34 -7.38 3.29
C VAL A 271 17.83 -7.22 3.04
N VAL A 272 17.11 -6.65 4.02
CA VAL A 272 15.65 -6.46 3.96
C VAL A 272 15.25 -5.57 2.77
N TRP A 273 16.02 -4.52 2.50
CA TRP A 273 15.71 -3.57 1.42
C TRP A 273 16.31 -3.95 0.06
N LEU A 274 17.14 -4.99 0.00
CA LEU A 274 17.72 -5.46 -1.26
C LEU A 274 16.94 -6.64 -1.86
N TYR A 275 16.31 -7.47 -1.04
CA TYR A 275 15.63 -8.69 -1.48
C TYR A 275 14.14 -8.63 -1.13
N PRO A 276 13.22 -8.64 -2.11
CA PRO A 276 11.79 -8.46 -1.88
C PRO A 276 11.13 -9.53 -1.01
N CYS A 277 11.50 -10.79 -1.13
CA CYS A 277 10.93 -11.95 -0.42
C CYS A 277 9.38 -12.05 -0.50
N ASN A 278 8.77 -11.57 -1.60
CA ASN A 278 7.32 -11.53 -1.77
C ASN A 278 6.78 -12.62 -2.71
N MET A 279 7.64 -13.49 -3.26
CA MET A 279 7.23 -14.47 -4.28
C MET A 279 6.21 -15.48 -3.74
N ALA A 280 6.35 -15.92 -2.49
CA ALA A 280 5.39 -16.84 -1.88
C ALA A 280 3.96 -16.27 -1.86
N VAL A 281 3.82 -14.93 -1.74
CA VAL A 281 2.54 -14.24 -1.83
C VAL A 281 2.10 -14.11 -3.28
N LEU A 282 2.99 -13.69 -4.19
CA LEU A 282 2.68 -13.47 -5.59
C LEU A 282 2.29 -14.75 -6.34
N GLN A 283 2.94 -15.87 -6.05
CA GLN A 283 2.63 -17.16 -6.69
C GLN A 283 1.26 -17.73 -6.31
N ASN A 284 0.75 -17.37 -5.13
CA ASN A 284 -0.56 -17.80 -4.65
C ASN A 284 -1.66 -16.75 -4.90
N ALA A 285 -1.32 -15.59 -5.46
CA ALA A 285 -2.29 -14.55 -5.78
C ALA A 285 -3.06 -14.90 -7.07
N LEU A 286 -4.38 -14.79 -7.02
CA LEU A 286 -5.25 -14.88 -8.22
C LEU A 286 -5.20 -13.60 -9.05
N GLY A 287 -4.72 -12.51 -8.48
CA GLY A 287 -4.46 -11.23 -9.11
C GLY A 287 -3.82 -10.29 -8.11
N VAL A 288 -3.11 -9.29 -8.62
CA VAL A 288 -2.36 -8.34 -7.78
C VAL A 288 -2.82 -6.92 -8.08
N ILE A 289 -3.06 -6.17 -7.02
CA ILE A 289 -3.34 -4.73 -7.04
C ILE A 289 -2.14 -4.02 -6.41
N VAL A 290 -1.66 -2.97 -7.08
CA VAL A 290 -0.59 -2.09 -6.60
C VAL A 290 -1.02 -0.64 -6.69
N HIS A 291 -0.42 0.22 -5.87
CA HIS A 291 -0.82 1.62 -5.77
C HIS A 291 0.02 2.57 -6.63
N ALA A 292 1.18 2.13 -7.10
CA ALA A 292 2.05 2.88 -8.00
C ALA A 292 2.66 1.98 -9.07
N ASP A 293 2.93 2.54 -10.26
CA ASP A 293 3.60 1.82 -11.35
C ASP A 293 5.03 1.38 -10.98
N PHE A 294 5.60 2.01 -9.97
CA PHE A 294 6.90 1.65 -9.42
C PHE A 294 6.97 0.16 -8.98
N SER A 295 5.91 -0.36 -8.33
CA SER A 295 5.85 -1.77 -7.93
C SER A 295 5.88 -2.72 -9.15
N ARG A 296 5.25 -2.33 -10.28
CA ARG A 296 5.33 -3.08 -11.53
C ARG A 296 6.74 -3.04 -12.12
N LYS A 297 7.43 -1.90 -12.04
CA LYS A 297 8.83 -1.77 -12.48
C LYS A 297 9.74 -2.65 -11.65
N LEU A 298 9.56 -2.68 -10.34
CA LEU A 298 10.29 -3.59 -9.47
C LEU A 298 10.04 -5.06 -9.83
N ALA A 299 8.78 -5.44 -10.08
CA ALA A 299 8.46 -6.81 -10.49
C ALA A 299 9.21 -7.23 -11.76
N ARG A 300 9.27 -6.35 -12.77
CA ARG A 300 10.06 -6.61 -13.97
C ARG A 300 11.54 -6.72 -13.68
N THR A 301 12.06 -5.85 -12.83
CA THR A 301 13.48 -5.84 -12.46
C THR A 301 13.90 -7.12 -11.74
N TYR A 302 13.09 -7.60 -10.79
CA TYR A 302 13.41 -8.76 -9.98
C TYR A 302 13.00 -10.09 -10.59
N TYR A 303 11.91 -10.11 -11.39
CA TYR A 303 11.27 -11.35 -11.84
C TYR A 303 11.16 -11.48 -13.36
N GLY A 304 11.59 -10.47 -14.11
CA GLY A 304 11.61 -10.46 -15.58
C GLY A 304 10.45 -9.68 -16.20
N GLU A 305 10.64 -9.30 -17.47
CA GLU A 305 9.77 -8.37 -18.22
C GLU A 305 8.29 -8.80 -18.32
N GLY A 306 8.00 -10.09 -18.19
CA GLY A 306 6.63 -10.61 -18.24
C GLY A 306 5.83 -10.43 -16.94
N VAL A 307 6.50 -10.09 -15.82
CA VAL A 307 5.84 -10.02 -14.50
C VAL A 307 5.32 -8.61 -14.24
N GLY A 308 4.15 -8.52 -13.62
CA GLY A 308 3.52 -7.26 -13.23
C GLY A 308 2.79 -6.54 -14.38
N GLY A 309 2.82 -7.06 -15.61
CA GLY A 309 2.11 -6.46 -16.74
C GLY A 309 0.57 -6.53 -16.62
N ASP A 310 0.07 -7.54 -15.97
CA ASP A 310 -1.35 -7.81 -15.70
C ASP A 310 -1.81 -7.33 -14.31
N TRP A 311 -0.91 -6.78 -13.50
CA TRP A 311 -1.30 -6.24 -12.19
C TRP A 311 -2.18 -5.01 -12.34
N ALA A 312 -3.21 -4.92 -11.52
CA ALA A 312 -4.07 -3.74 -11.50
C ALA A 312 -3.37 -2.58 -10.78
N LEU A 313 -3.29 -1.42 -11.45
CA LEU A 313 -2.81 -0.19 -10.83
C LEU A 313 -4.00 0.59 -10.29
N ILE A 314 -4.13 0.66 -8.97
CA ILE A 314 -5.16 1.43 -8.28
C ILE A 314 -4.46 2.40 -7.34
N PRO A 315 -4.40 3.71 -7.65
CA PRO A 315 -3.73 4.68 -6.80
C PRO A 315 -4.25 4.65 -5.36
N HIS A 316 -3.33 4.76 -4.42
CA HIS A 316 -3.66 4.83 -3.00
C HIS A 316 -4.29 6.20 -2.68
N LEU A 317 -5.33 6.22 -1.83
CA LEU A 317 -6.08 7.44 -1.55
C LEU A 317 -6.43 7.56 -0.07
N ARG A 318 -6.61 8.81 0.33
CA ARG A 318 -7.17 9.18 1.63
C ARG A 318 -8.33 10.15 1.43
N ARG A 319 -9.35 10.06 2.27
CA ARG A 319 -10.48 11.00 2.23
C ARG A 319 -9.99 12.43 2.36
N PRO A 320 -10.47 13.37 1.50
CA PRO A 320 -10.29 14.80 1.79
C PRO A 320 -10.95 15.10 3.14
N ASN A 321 -10.24 15.80 4.00
CA ASN A 321 -10.82 16.24 5.25
C ASN A 321 -11.84 17.37 4.91
N THR A 322 -13.14 17.02 4.93
CA THR A 322 -14.24 17.92 4.55
C THR A 322 -14.57 18.97 5.61
N SER A 323 -13.90 18.95 6.77
CA SER A 323 -14.12 19.94 7.84
C SER A 323 -13.52 21.32 7.56
N PHE A 324 -13.18 21.62 6.30
CA PHE A 324 -12.53 22.86 5.90
C PHE A 324 -13.36 23.69 4.94
N ASP A 325 -14.37 24.36 5.50
CA ASP A 325 -14.82 25.63 4.93
C ASP A 325 -13.68 26.64 5.02
N ARG A 326 -13.33 27.18 3.86
CA ARG A 326 -12.47 28.37 3.77
C ARG A 326 -13.29 29.55 4.27
N ALA A 327 -13.41 29.71 5.56
CA ALA A 327 -13.94 30.91 6.18
C ALA A 327 -12.78 31.70 6.81
N ALA A 328 -12.57 32.88 6.22
CA ALA A 328 -11.75 34.03 6.56
C ALA A 328 -10.28 33.98 6.13
#